data_d43748728d3497f9a8c3377f6fb7a252
#
_entry.id   d43748728d3497f9a8c3377f6fb7a252
#
_cell.length_a   1.000
_cell.length_b   1.000
_cell.length_c   1.000
_cell.angle_alpha   90.00
_cell.angle_beta   90.00
_cell.angle_gamma   90.00
#
_symmetry.space_group_name_H-M   'P 1'
#
loop_
_entity.id
_entity.type
_entity.pdbx_description
1 polymer ?
#
loop_
_entity_poly.entity_id
_entity_poly.type
_entity_poly.pdbx_seq_one_letter_code
_entity_poly.pdbx_strand_id
1 'polypeptide(L)'
;ANPSWAWKSKMLFARELEQYMELLRNHILGNCVVQDEEIGMLLSAKNNERFIHENPQYSINKLLVLLDERLRTRIKLKTMHHEDERMYGRKLAEYKNYFSSHQYKGSLLTIYEHFLDSYGASYYIDMTPVKERLDKGQFDVYDMAALLLIYYRAVQKKPDEEFGQIFIDEAQDFGPIVYYALRTVLPDCFFTIMGDVSQNVNYECGMNDWRDMKEKIFCQNTDEFRLLSKSYRNTIEISEFAGRILDRASRGTYK
;
A
#
# COMPACT_ATOMS: atom_id res chain seq x y z
N ALA A 1 2.99 18.73 17.93
CA ALA A 1 2.81 17.70 16.89
C ALA A 1 3.11 16.33 17.51
N ASN A 2 2.46 15.27 17.04
CA ASN A 2 2.80 13.91 17.45
C ASN A 2 4.15 13.54 16.80
N PRO A 3 5.19 13.17 17.58
CA PRO A 3 6.52 12.88 17.05
C PRO A 3 6.53 11.81 15.95
N SER A 4 5.57 10.86 15.99
CA SER A 4 5.46 9.81 14.97
C SER A 4 5.03 10.33 13.60
N TRP A 5 4.37 11.47 13.49
CA TRP A 5 3.96 12.05 12.22
C TRP A 5 5.15 12.44 11.35
N ALA A 6 6.25 12.89 11.97
CA ALA A 6 7.44 13.35 11.26
C ALA A 6 8.02 12.28 10.31
N TRP A 7 7.98 11.01 10.68
CA TRP A 7 8.49 9.92 9.86
C TRP A 7 7.40 9.13 9.14
N LYS A 8 6.21 8.91 9.75
CA LYS A 8 5.10 8.21 9.08
C LYS A 8 4.58 8.95 7.85
N SER A 9 4.63 10.27 7.83
CA SER A 9 4.15 11.10 6.71
C SER A 9 4.96 10.96 5.42
N LYS A 10 6.19 10.44 5.49
CA LYS A 10 7.18 10.49 4.40
C LYS A 10 7.05 9.32 3.41
N MET A 11 7.49 9.55 2.17
CA MET A 11 7.60 8.51 1.16
C MET A 11 8.53 7.37 1.54
N LEU A 12 9.53 7.63 2.41
CA LEU A 12 10.39 6.57 2.92
C LEU A 12 9.57 5.51 3.67
N PHE A 13 8.68 5.93 4.56
CA PHE A 13 7.83 5.02 5.32
C PHE A 13 6.91 4.19 4.41
N ALA A 14 6.30 4.82 3.40
CA ALA A 14 5.49 4.11 2.41
C ALA A 14 6.32 3.05 1.65
N ARG A 15 7.52 3.40 1.22
CA ARG A 15 8.42 2.48 0.49
C ARG A 15 8.84 1.29 1.35
N GLU A 16 9.23 1.53 2.59
CA GLU A 16 9.60 0.45 3.52
C GLU A 16 8.40 -0.48 3.81
N LEU A 17 7.18 0.08 3.92
CA LEU A 17 5.97 -0.71 4.05
C LEU A 17 5.71 -1.58 2.80
N GLU A 18 5.87 -1.04 1.60
CA GLU A 18 5.72 -1.81 0.36
C GLU A 18 6.76 -2.94 0.27
N GLN A 19 8.00 -2.70 0.64
CA GLN A 19 9.04 -3.74 0.69
C GLN A 19 8.71 -4.81 1.72
N TYR A 20 8.23 -4.43 2.90
CA TYR A 20 7.78 -5.37 3.92
C TYR A 20 6.62 -6.24 3.41
N MET A 21 5.64 -5.65 2.74
CA MET A 21 4.50 -6.38 2.16
C MET A 21 4.93 -7.35 1.05
N GLU A 22 5.93 -6.99 0.24
CA GLU A 22 6.49 -7.89 -0.78
C GLU A 22 7.24 -9.07 -0.14
N LEU A 23 8.03 -8.84 0.91
CA LEU A 23 8.69 -9.91 1.68
C LEU A 23 7.66 -10.84 2.32
N LEU A 24 6.61 -10.29 2.94
CA LEU A 24 5.52 -11.07 3.53
C LEU A 24 4.80 -11.92 2.47
N ARG A 25 4.50 -11.34 1.33
CA ARG A 25 3.91 -12.03 0.18
C ARG A 25 4.77 -13.21 -0.27
N ASN A 26 6.05 -12.99 -0.46
CA ASN A 26 6.98 -14.02 -0.90
C ASN A 26 7.15 -15.13 0.16
N HIS A 27 7.16 -14.77 1.44
CA HIS A 27 7.21 -15.72 2.53
C HIS A 27 5.97 -16.63 2.58
N ILE A 28 4.76 -16.04 2.51
CA ILE A 28 3.50 -16.78 2.56
C ILE A 28 3.36 -17.71 1.34
N LEU A 29 3.64 -17.19 0.15
CA LEU A 29 3.36 -17.89 -1.10
C LEU A 29 4.49 -18.80 -1.54
N GLY A 30 5.74 -18.50 -1.18
CA GLY A 30 6.91 -19.32 -1.50
C GLY A 30 6.88 -20.69 -0.81
N ASN A 31 6.25 -20.78 0.35
CA ASN A 31 6.11 -22.01 1.11
C ASN A 31 4.91 -22.89 0.67
N CYS A 32 4.18 -22.49 -0.37
CA CYS A 32 3.01 -23.23 -0.89
C CYS A 32 3.45 -24.41 -1.77
N VAL A 33 4.16 -25.39 -1.21
CA VAL A 33 4.56 -26.64 -1.89
C VAL A 33 3.58 -27.75 -1.53
N VAL A 34 3.12 -28.51 -2.54
CA VAL A 34 2.21 -29.65 -2.33
C VAL A 34 2.78 -30.87 -3.03
N GLN A 35 3.07 -31.89 -2.23
CA GLN A 35 3.44 -33.23 -2.69
C GLN A 35 2.44 -34.23 -2.11
N ASP A 36 1.83 -35.01 -2.97
CA ASP A 36 0.89 -36.06 -2.62
C ASP A 36 1.59 -37.43 -2.69
N GLU A 37 1.29 -38.32 -1.77
CA GLU A 37 1.94 -39.62 -1.69
C GLU A 37 1.62 -40.54 -2.86
N GLU A 38 0.39 -40.43 -3.43
CA GLU A 38 -0.07 -41.36 -4.49
C GLU A 38 0.18 -40.76 -5.89
N ILE A 39 -0.03 -39.46 -6.07
CA ILE A 39 0.05 -38.81 -7.39
C ILE A 39 1.29 -37.91 -7.55
N GLY A 40 2.13 -37.83 -6.52
CA GLY A 40 3.43 -37.17 -6.54
C GLY A 40 3.36 -35.64 -6.45
N MET A 41 4.38 -34.96 -6.96
CA MET A 41 4.48 -33.50 -6.88
C MET A 41 3.35 -32.80 -7.65
N LEU A 42 2.55 -32.01 -6.94
CA LEU A 42 1.45 -31.21 -7.50
C LEU A 42 1.90 -29.77 -7.73
N LEU A 43 2.47 -29.13 -6.71
CA LEU A 43 3.00 -27.77 -6.81
C LEU A 43 4.40 -27.71 -6.22
N SER A 44 5.36 -27.18 -6.97
CA SER A 44 6.75 -27.01 -6.53
C SER A 44 7.07 -25.55 -6.22
N ALA A 45 8.04 -25.30 -5.33
CA ALA A 45 8.51 -23.96 -4.97
C ALA A 45 8.86 -23.13 -6.21
N LYS A 46 9.69 -23.65 -7.11
CA LYS A 46 10.11 -22.97 -8.34
C LYS A 46 8.94 -22.50 -9.22
N ASN A 47 7.91 -23.35 -9.37
CA ASN A 47 6.75 -23.01 -10.18
C ASN A 47 5.85 -21.98 -9.47
N ASN A 48 5.82 -21.98 -8.15
CA ASN A 48 5.06 -21.02 -7.36
C ASN A 48 5.77 -19.66 -7.35
N GLU A 49 7.07 -19.61 -7.13
CA GLU A 49 7.86 -18.37 -7.23
C GLU A 49 7.67 -17.68 -8.59
N ARG A 50 7.79 -18.45 -9.67
CA ARG A 50 7.54 -17.93 -11.02
C ARG A 50 6.11 -17.38 -11.16
N PHE A 51 5.11 -18.13 -10.71
CA PHE A 51 3.72 -17.72 -10.77
C PHE A 51 3.45 -16.44 -9.96
N ILE A 52 4.03 -16.31 -8.77
CA ILE A 52 3.93 -15.13 -7.92
C ILE A 52 4.53 -13.91 -8.63
N HIS A 53 5.70 -14.10 -9.23
CA HIS A 53 6.41 -13.03 -9.93
C HIS A 53 5.68 -12.57 -11.21
N GLU A 54 5.03 -13.48 -11.93
CA GLU A 54 4.23 -13.18 -13.12
C GLU A 54 2.89 -12.50 -12.81
N ASN A 55 2.48 -12.45 -11.53
CA ASN A 55 1.19 -11.93 -11.08
C ASN A 55 1.30 -10.85 -9.97
N PRO A 56 2.08 -9.78 -10.19
CA PRO A 56 2.30 -8.75 -9.17
C PRO A 56 1.02 -7.93 -8.86
N GLN A 57 0.05 -7.94 -9.78
CA GLN A 57 -1.19 -7.18 -9.69
C GLN A 57 -2.18 -7.77 -8.67
N TYR A 58 -2.02 -9.01 -8.21
CA TYR A 58 -2.97 -9.64 -7.30
C TYR A 58 -2.57 -9.49 -5.82
N SER A 59 -3.58 -9.40 -4.94
CA SER A 59 -3.39 -9.47 -3.49
C SER A 59 -2.97 -10.88 -3.05
N ILE A 60 -2.44 -10.99 -1.83
CA ILE A 60 -2.05 -12.30 -1.25
C ILE A 60 -3.24 -13.27 -1.26
N ASN A 61 -4.41 -12.84 -0.78
CA ASN A 61 -5.61 -13.66 -0.75
C ASN A 61 -6.05 -14.13 -2.14
N LYS A 62 -5.98 -13.25 -3.15
CA LYS A 62 -6.33 -13.65 -4.53
C LYS A 62 -5.35 -14.68 -5.08
N LEU A 63 -4.07 -14.56 -4.77
CA LEU A 63 -3.06 -15.53 -5.20
C LEU A 63 -3.27 -16.90 -4.55
N LEU A 64 -3.67 -16.97 -3.27
CA LEU A 64 -4.01 -18.22 -2.60
C LEU A 64 -5.19 -18.93 -3.30
N VAL A 65 -6.23 -18.18 -3.70
CA VAL A 65 -7.35 -18.74 -4.48
C VAL A 65 -6.87 -19.28 -5.83
N LEU A 66 -6.01 -18.53 -6.53
CA LEU A 66 -5.45 -18.97 -7.82
C LEU A 66 -4.54 -20.19 -7.69
N LEU A 67 -3.83 -20.32 -6.55
CA LEU A 67 -3.05 -21.55 -6.25
C LEU A 67 -3.97 -22.76 -6.06
N ASP A 68 -5.14 -22.60 -5.43
CA ASP A 68 -6.15 -23.67 -5.36
C ASP A 68 -6.65 -24.10 -6.73
N GLU A 69 -6.90 -23.16 -7.64
CA GLU A 69 -7.31 -23.46 -9.02
C GLU A 69 -6.21 -24.22 -9.78
N ARG A 70 -4.95 -23.82 -9.61
CA ARG A 70 -3.78 -24.52 -10.17
C ARG A 70 -3.66 -25.93 -9.59
N LEU A 71 -3.84 -26.08 -8.29
CA LEU A 71 -3.81 -27.39 -7.61
C LEU A 71 -4.88 -28.33 -8.18
N ARG A 72 -6.11 -27.84 -8.32
CA ARG A 72 -7.21 -28.62 -8.97
C ARG A 72 -6.85 -29.06 -10.39
N THR A 73 -6.27 -28.16 -11.18
CA THR A 73 -5.82 -28.46 -12.54
C THR A 73 -4.73 -29.54 -12.56
N ARG A 74 -3.78 -29.47 -11.63
CA ARG A 74 -2.71 -30.48 -11.51
C ARG A 74 -3.24 -31.83 -11.06
N ILE A 75 -4.16 -31.88 -10.11
CA ILE A 75 -4.83 -33.10 -9.68
C ILE A 75 -5.52 -33.74 -10.88
N LYS A 76 -6.31 -32.96 -11.63
CA LYS A 76 -6.99 -33.47 -12.84
C LYS A 76 -6.00 -34.09 -13.82
N LEU A 77 -4.93 -33.39 -14.17
CA LEU A 77 -3.92 -33.90 -15.13
C LEU A 77 -3.25 -35.19 -14.65
N LYS A 78 -2.96 -35.28 -13.36
CA LYS A 78 -2.30 -36.47 -12.78
C LYS A 78 -3.22 -37.68 -12.70
N THR A 79 -4.49 -37.47 -12.34
CA THR A 79 -5.47 -38.58 -12.20
C THR A 79 -6.03 -39.03 -13.55
N MET A 80 -6.13 -38.17 -14.56
CA MET A 80 -6.52 -38.57 -15.92
C MET A 80 -5.58 -39.62 -16.56
N HIS A 81 -4.29 -39.62 -16.19
CA HIS A 81 -3.35 -40.65 -16.63
C HIS A 81 -3.62 -42.04 -16.05
N HIS A 82 -4.41 -42.15 -14.98
CA HIS A 82 -4.73 -43.41 -14.31
C HIS A 82 -6.14 -43.92 -14.64
N GLU A 83 -6.93 -43.22 -15.48
CA GLU A 83 -8.34 -43.54 -15.82
C GLU A 83 -9.23 -43.82 -14.61
N ASP A 84 -8.90 -43.26 -13.43
CA ASP A 84 -9.59 -43.52 -12.16
C ASP A 84 -10.36 -42.29 -11.69
N GLU A 85 -11.64 -42.22 -12.11
CA GLU A 85 -12.56 -41.16 -11.70
C GLU A 85 -12.77 -41.11 -10.17
N ARG A 86 -12.66 -42.25 -9.47
CA ARG A 86 -12.81 -42.31 -8.02
C ARG A 86 -11.64 -41.64 -7.32
N MET A 87 -10.42 -41.89 -7.81
CA MET A 87 -9.21 -41.22 -7.31
C MET A 87 -9.32 -39.72 -7.51
N TYR A 88 -9.75 -39.26 -8.69
CA TYR A 88 -9.94 -37.84 -8.96
C TYR A 88 -10.92 -37.20 -7.97
N GLY A 89 -12.11 -37.77 -7.79
CA GLY A 89 -13.11 -37.25 -6.84
C GLY A 89 -12.60 -37.19 -5.40
N ARG A 90 -11.87 -38.25 -4.95
CA ARG A 90 -11.26 -38.28 -3.61
C ARG A 90 -10.20 -37.19 -3.43
N LYS A 91 -9.25 -37.07 -4.36
CA LYS A 91 -8.18 -36.05 -4.29
C LYS A 91 -8.73 -34.64 -4.41
N LEU A 92 -9.74 -34.42 -5.23
CA LEU A 92 -10.40 -33.13 -5.33
C LEU A 92 -11.08 -32.71 -4.00
N ALA A 93 -11.66 -33.67 -3.29
CA ALA A 93 -12.27 -33.42 -1.97
C ALA A 93 -11.19 -33.16 -0.89
N GLU A 94 -10.11 -33.94 -0.90
CA GLU A 94 -8.98 -33.81 0.01
C GLU A 94 -8.30 -32.43 -0.07
N TYR A 95 -8.08 -31.95 -1.29
CA TYR A 95 -7.42 -30.65 -1.54
C TYR A 95 -8.40 -29.50 -1.79
N LYS A 96 -9.66 -29.64 -1.37
CA LYS A 96 -10.65 -28.56 -1.54
C LYS A 96 -10.27 -27.33 -0.72
N ASN A 97 -10.11 -26.19 -1.43
CA ASN A 97 -9.76 -24.90 -0.80
C ASN A 97 -8.49 -24.99 0.09
N TYR A 98 -7.51 -25.79 -0.33
CA TYR A 98 -6.31 -26.11 0.45
C TYR A 98 -5.55 -24.86 0.88
N PHE A 99 -5.32 -23.92 -0.03
CA PHE A 99 -4.65 -22.65 0.26
C PHE A 99 -5.61 -21.55 0.71
N SER A 100 -6.78 -21.43 0.10
CA SER A 100 -7.73 -20.37 0.43
C SER A 100 -8.37 -20.55 1.81
N SER A 101 -8.39 -21.77 2.38
CA SER A 101 -8.75 -21.98 3.79
C SER A 101 -7.72 -21.36 4.75
N HIS A 102 -6.50 -21.16 4.28
CA HIS A 102 -5.39 -20.51 4.99
C HIS A 102 -5.24 -19.03 4.61
N GLN A 103 -6.26 -18.43 3.98
CA GLN A 103 -6.27 -16.99 3.73
C GLN A 103 -5.81 -16.26 4.98
N TYR A 104 -5.01 -15.21 4.77
CA TYR A 104 -4.48 -14.44 5.88
C TYR A 104 -5.63 -13.92 6.74
N LYS A 105 -5.91 -14.64 7.84
CA LYS A 105 -6.95 -14.30 8.81
C LYS A 105 -6.42 -13.40 9.93
N GLY A 106 -5.14 -13.06 9.86
CA GLY A 106 -4.51 -12.13 10.79
C GLY A 106 -5.17 -10.75 10.69
N SER A 107 -5.26 -10.05 11.81
CA SER A 107 -5.67 -8.66 11.83
C SER A 107 -4.71 -7.83 10.98
N LEU A 108 -5.23 -6.91 10.16
CA LEU A 108 -4.40 -5.92 9.45
C LEU A 108 -3.52 -5.15 10.41
N LEU A 109 -4.04 -4.92 11.62
CA LEU A 109 -3.31 -4.29 12.71
C LEU A 109 -2.07 -5.11 13.10
N THR A 110 -2.18 -6.45 13.18
CA THR A 110 -1.03 -7.31 13.49
C THR A 110 0.07 -7.20 12.42
N ILE A 111 -0.29 -7.13 11.12
CA ILE A 111 0.70 -6.89 10.05
C ILE A 111 1.36 -5.53 10.28
N TYR A 112 0.56 -4.52 10.58
CA TYR A 112 1.05 -3.17 10.78
C TYR A 112 1.99 -3.07 11.99
N GLU A 113 1.64 -3.70 13.11
CA GLU A 113 2.49 -3.76 14.31
C GLU A 113 3.83 -4.45 14.06
N HIS A 114 3.82 -5.59 13.35
CA HIS A 114 5.06 -6.28 12.96
C HIS A 114 5.92 -5.42 12.01
N PHE A 115 5.29 -4.71 11.08
CA PHE A 115 5.98 -3.74 10.24
C PHE A 115 6.60 -2.62 11.07
N LEU A 116 5.86 -2.04 12.02
CA LEU A 116 6.36 -0.99 12.92
C LEU A 116 7.57 -1.47 13.74
N ASP A 117 7.54 -2.71 14.24
CA ASP A 117 8.69 -3.29 14.96
C ASP A 117 9.93 -3.39 14.04
N SER A 118 9.74 -3.88 12.82
CA SER A 118 10.80 -3.97 11.82
C SER A 118 11.36 -2.59 11.44
N TYR A 119 10.46 -1.62 11.22
CA TYR A 119 10.83 -0.24 10.90
C TYR A 119 11.57 0.41 12.08
N GLY A 120 11.04 0.27 13.30
CA GLY A 120 11.66 0.78 14.52
C GLY A 120 13.07 0.24 14.74
N ALA A 121 13.25 -1.07 14.54
CA ALA A 121 14.56 -1.70 14.65
C ALA A 121 15.55 -1.16 13.60
N SER A 122 15.08 -0.96 12.35
CA SER A 122 15.93 -0.48 11.25
C SER A 122 16.37 0.98 11.42
N TYR A 123 15.52 1.81 12.02
CA TYR A 123 15.74 3.25 12.15
C TYR A 123 16.00 3.71 13.60
N TYR A 124 16.13 2.77 14.54
CA TYR A 124 16.37 3.03 15.97
C TYR A 124 15.29 3.92 16.59
N ILE A 125 14.02 3.68 16.22
CA ILE A 125 12.86 4.43 16.72
C ILE A 125 12.09 3.56 17.71
N ASP A 126 11.77 4.11 18.89
CA ASP A 126 10.89 3.47 19.85
C ASP A 126 9.44 3.50 19.35
N MET A 127 8.87 2.33 19.10
CA MET A 127 7.50 2.16 18.61
C MET A 127 6.47 2.02 19.74
N THR A 128 6.90 1.90 20.99
CA THR A 128 6.01 1.72 22.15
C THR A 128 4.91 2.78 22.19
N PRO A 129 5.17 4.09 22.05
CA PRO A 129 4.12 5.11 22.12
C PRO A 129 3.10 5.02 20.97
N VAL A 130 3.52 4.52 19.81
CA VAL A 130 2.62 4.32 18.67
C VAL A 130 1.71 3.13 18.93
N LYS A 131 2.28 1.99 19.36
CA LYS A 131 1.53 0.75 19.66
C LYS A 131 0.52 0.95 20.79
N GLU A 132 0.87 1.64 21.86
CA GLU A 132 -0.06 1.98 22.94
C GLU A 132 -1.28 2.81 22.47
N ARG A 133 -1.11 3.64 21.43
CA ARG A 133 -2.24 4.36 20.82
C ARG A 133 -3.10 3.43 19.98
N LEU A 134 -2.47 2.57 19.17
CA LEU A 134 -3.17 1.60 18.33
C LEU A 134 -3.99 0.64 19.19
N ASP A 135 -3.46 0.15 20.31
CA ASP A 135 -4.17 -0.70 21.28
C ASP A 135 -5.43 -0.03 21.87
N LYS A 136 -5.40 1.30 21.99
CA LYS A 136 -6.55 2.11 22.42
C LYS A 136 -7.52 2.45 21.26
N GLY A 137 -7.29 1.95 20.07
CA GLY A 137 -8.07 2.25 18.86
C GLY A 137 -7.87 3.69 18.36
N GLN A 138 -6.75 4.33 18.69
CA GLN A 138 -6.44 5.70 18.28
C GLN A 138 -5.51 5.69 17.06
N PHE A 139 -6.08 5.91 15.90
CA PHE A 139 -5.36 5.95 14.62
C PHE A 139 -5.23 7.39 14.12
N ASP A 140 -4.06 7.76 13.64
CA ASP A 140 -3.89 8.99 12.88
C ASP A 140 -4.04 8.73 11.37
N VAL A 141 -4.04 9.78 10.57
CA VAL A 141 -4.22 9.69 9.11
C VAL A 141 -3.13 8.85 8.43
N TYR A 142 -1.92 8.83 8.97
CA TYR A 142 -0.80 8.08 8.42
C TYR A 142 -0.90 6.59 8.77
N ASP A 143 -1.41 6.26 9.97
CA ASP A 143 -1.77 4.89 10.34
C ASP A 143 -2.86 4.36 9.41
N MET A 144 -3.88 5.18 9.11
CA MET A 144 -4.95 4.81 8.18
C MET A 144 -4.43 4.62 6.75
N ALA A 145 -3.53 5.47 6.27
CA ALA A 145 -2.90 5.31 4.96
C ALA A 145 -2.08 4.02 4.87
N ALA A 146 -1.32 3.69 5.92
CA ALA A 146 -0.56 2.44 6.00
C ALA A 146 -1.48 1.20 6.03
N LEU A 147 -2.54 1.21 6.85
CA LEU A 147 -3.52 0.13 6.92
C LEU A 147 -4.28 -0.05 5.59
N LEU A 148 -4.57 1.03 4.88
CA LEU A 148 -5.17 0.99 3.55
C LEU A 148 -4.26 0.29 2.53
N LEU A 149 -2.96 0.59 2.55
CA LEU A 149 -1.97 -0.09 1.71
C LEU A 149 -1.86 -1.58 2.05
N ILE A 150 -1.80 -1.92 3.35
CA ILE A 150 -1.77 -3.31 3.81
C ILE A 150 -3.03 -4.06 3.34
N TYR A 151 -4.21 -3.48 3.53
CA TYR A 151 -5.47 -4.07 3.07
C TYR A 151 -5.45 -4.34 1.56
N TYR A 152 -5.04 -3.35 0.79
CA TYR A 152 -4.95 -3.45 -0.67
C TYR A 152 -3.98 -4.56 -1.12
N ARG A 153 -2.84 -4.70 -0.46
CA ARG A 153 -1.83 -5.72 -0.78
C ARG A 153 -2.21 -7.12 -0.31
N ALA A 154 -2.77 -7.24 0.89
CA ALA A 154 -3.04 -8.53 1.51
C ALA A 154 -4.42 -9.10 1.12
N VAL A 155 -5.47 -8.28 1.14
CA VAL A 155 -6.86 -8.75 1.07
C VAL A 155 -7.49 -8.49 -0.29
N GLN A 156 -7.60 -7.24 -0.71
CA GLN A 156 -8.35 -6.87 -1.90
C GLN A 156 -7.72 -5.69 -2.63
N LYS A 157 -7.53 -5.83 -3.94
CA LYS A 157 -6.93 -4.82 -4.81
C LYS A 157 -7.94 -3.94 -5.56
N LYS A 158 -9.22 -4.02 -5.22
CA LYS A 158 -10.25 -3.09 -5.73
C LYS A 158 -11.14 -2.66 -4.58
N PRO A 159 -11.43 -1.37 -4.44
CA PRO A 159 -12.49 -0.91 -3.55
C PRO A 159 -13.84 -1.43 -4.05
N ASP A 160 -14.79 -1.58 -3.13
CA ASP A 160 -16.16 -2.00 -3.48
C ASP A 160 -16.92 -0.88 -4.23
N GLU A 161 -16.50 0.38 -4.04
CA GLU A 161 -17.06 1.55 -4.71
C GLU A 161 -16.07 2.10 -5.74
N GLU A 162 -16.57 2.48 -6.91
CA GLU A 162 -15.79 3.12 -7.97
C GLU A 162 -15.93 4.64 -7.84
N PHE A 163 -14.80 5.30 -7.60
CA PHE A 163 -14.73 6.76 -7.59
C PHE A 163 -14.23 7.25 -8.95
N GLY A 164 -15.03 8.10 -9.62
CA GLY A 164 -14.60 8.69 -10.89
C GLY A 164 -13.59 9.82 -10.70
N GLN A 165 -13.76 10.63 -9.64
CA GLN A 165 -12.90 11.78 -9.37
C GLN A 165 -12.83 12.10 -7.88
N ILE A 166 -11.66 12.52 -7.41
CA ILE A 166 -11.40 13.00 -6.06
C ILE A 166 -10.83 14.42 -6.14
N PHE A 167 -11.42 15.32 -5.35
CA PHE A 167 -10.92 16.68 -5.14
C PHE A 167 -10.32 16.77 -3.74
N ILE A 168 -9.07 17.26 -3.66
CA ILE A 168 -8.38 17.49 -2.40
C ILE A 168 -7.95 18.94 -2.35
N ASP A 169 -8.45 19.66 -1.37
CA ASP A 169 -8.04 21.03 -1.06
C ASP A 169 -7.10 21.05 0.15
N GLU A 170 -6.33 22.12 0.32
CA GLU A 170 -5.34 22.29 1.38
C GLU A 170 -4.35 21.08 1.49
N ALA A 171 -3.94 20.61 0.33
CA ALA A 171 -3.14 19.38 0.23
C ALA A 171 -1.82 19.43 1.00
N GLN A 172 -1.29 20.61 1.33
CA GLN A 172 -0.07 20.77 2.11
C GLN A 172 -0.19 20.26 3.55
N ASP A 173 -1.42 20.11 4.07
CA ASP A 173 -1.62 19.67 5.46
C ASP A 173 -1.32 18.19 5.69
N PHE A 174 -1.28 17.40 4.62
CA PHE A 174 -0.98 15.97 4.68
C PHE A 174 0.39 15.64 4.08
N GLY A 175 1.03 14.62 4.63
CA GLY A 175 2.28 14.11 4.08
C GLY A 175 2.07 13.21 2.86
N PRO A 176 3.12 13.01 2.04
CA PRO A 176 3.06 12.30 0.77
C PRO A 176 2.49 10.89 0.82
N ILE A 177 2.63 10.15 1.94
CA ILE A 177 2.09 8.79 2.07
C ILE A 177 0.57 8.72 1.85
N VAL A 178 -0.18 9.76 2.25
CA VAL A 178 -1.65 9.78 2.10
C VAL A 178 -2.01 9.75 0.61
N TYR A 179 -1.35 10.57 -0.19
CA TYR A 179 -1.56 10.62 -1.64
C TYR A 179 -1.08 9.37 -2.33
N TYR A 180 0.04 8.82 -1.88
CA TYR A 180 0.57 7.55 -2.37
C TYR A 180 -0.43 6.41 -2.14
N ALA A 181 -1.00 6.31 -0.95
CA ALA A 181 -1.99 5.30 -0.62
C ALA A 181 -3.25 5.45 -1.48
N LEU A 182 -3.79 6.67 -1.60
CA LEU A 182 -4.97 6.94 -2.42
C LEU A 182 -4.71 6.60 -3.90
N ARG A 183 -3.60 7.04 -4.48
CA ARG A 183 -3.25 6.76 -5.88
C ARG A 183 -3.04 5.28 -6.14
N THR A 184 -2.46 4.56 -5.16
CA THR A 184 -2.22 3.10 -5.25
C THR A 184 -3.52 2.32 -5.25
N VAL A 185 -4.47 2.70 -4.38
CA VAL A 185 -5.73 1.96 -4.19
C VAL A 185 -6.77 2.32 -5.25
N LEU A 186 -6.70 3.55 -5.78
CA LEU A 186 -7.64 4.11 -6.77
C LEU A 186 -6.91 4.46 -8.07
N PRO A 187 -6.32 3.49 -8.78
CA PRO A 187 -5.48 3.77 -9.95
C PRO A 187 -6.25 4.38 -11.13
N ASP A 188 -7.54 4.09 -11.24
CA ASP A 188 -8.41 4.54 -12.33
C ASP A 188 -9.17 5.84 -12.00
N CYS A 189 -8.97 6.40 -10.79
CA CYS A 189 -9.61 7.63 -10.34
C CYS A 189 -8.83 8.85 -10.81
N PHE A 190 -9.55 9.90 -11.23
CA PHE A 190 -8.96 11.22 -11.48
C PHE A 190 -8.81 12.00 -10.18
N PHE A 191 -7.67 12.66 -10.03
CA PHE A 191 -7.36 13.48 -8.86
C PHE A 191 -7.21 14.95 -9.26
N THR A 192 -7.90 15.84 -8.53
CA THR A 192 -7.64 17.27 -8.56
C THR A 192 -7.14 17.68 -7.18
N ILE A 193 -5.86 18.02 -7.09
CA ILE A 193 -5.18 18.30 -5.83
C ILE A 193 -4.73 19.76 -5.82
N MET A 194 -5.19 20.50 -4.83
CA MET A 194 -4.91 21.92 -4.67
C MET A 194 -4.28 22.18 -3.30
N GLY A 195 -3.35 23.11 -3.24
CA GLY A 195 -2.72 23.48 -1.98
C GLY A 195 -1.62 24.52 -2.17
N ASP A 196 -1.20 25.09 -1.08
CA ASP A 196 -0.11 26.06 -1.01
C ASP A 196 0.90 25.63 0.05
N VAL A 197 2.03 25.09 -0.38
CA VAL A 197 3.08 24.61 0.53
C VAL A 197 3.66 25.71 1.43
N SER A 198 3.51 26.98 1.04
CA SER A 198 3.92 28.11 1.87
C SER A 198 3.02 28.34 3.08
N GLN A 199 1.79 27.80 3.04
CA GLN A 199 0.82 27.86 4.14
C GLN A 199 0.87 26.63 5.06
N ASN A 200 1.79 25.70 4.82
CA ASN A 200 1.94 24.52 5.67
C ASN A 200 2.32 24.91 7.10
N VAL A 201 1.40 24.73 8.04
CA VAL A 201 1.63 24.94 9.48
C VAL A 201 2.21 23.72 10.18
N ASN A 202 2.17 22.55 9.51
CA ASN A 202 2.67 21.29 10.01
C ASN A 202 3.97 20.88 9.33
N TYR A 203 5.01 21.71 9.46
CA TYR A 203 6.26 21.59 8.71
C TYR A 203 6.92 20.20 8.79
N GLU A 204 6.77 19.49 9.90
CA GLU A 204 7.38 18.17 10.11
C GLU A 204 6.65 17.05 9.35
N CYS A 205 5.35 17.15 9.16
CA CYS A 205 4.51 16.06 8.65
C CYS A 205 3.69 16.40 7.39
N GLY A 206 3.43 17.67 7.12
CA GLY A 206 2.80 18.11 5.88
C GLY A 206 3.78 18.19 4.71
N MET A 207 3.30 18.65 3.55
CA MET A 207 4.14 18.88 2.38
C MET A 207 4.82 20.23 2.44
N ASN A 208 6.13 20.24 2.27
CA ASN A 208 6.95 21.45 2.18
C ASN A 208 7.35 21.76 0.74
N ASP A 209 7.17 20.82 -0.17
CA ASP A 209 7.32 20.99 -1.62
C ASP A 209 6.46 19.95 -2.37
N TRP A 210 6.31 20.14 -3.66
CA TRP A 210 5.53 19.27 -4.54
C TRP A 210 6.36 18.16 -5.21
N ARG A 211 7.63 17.99 -4.83
CA ARG A 211 8.56 17.10 -5.53
C ARG A 211 8.11 15.65 -5.47
N ASP A 212 7.81 15.12 -4.27
CA ASP A 212 7.35 13.74 -4.13
C ASP A 212 6.04 13.47 -4.89
N MET A 213 5.15 14.45 -4.93
CA MET A 213 3.90 14.37 -5.70
C MET A 213 4.17 14.22 -7.19
N LYS A 214 5.04 15.07 -7.76
CA LYS A 214 5.34 15.11 -9.19
C LYS A 214 6.22 13.95 -9.67
N GLU A 215 7.21 13.57 -8.86
CA GLU A 215 8.25 12.64 -9.31
C GLU A 215 7.94 11.18 -8.93
N LYS A 216 7.10 10.95 -7.90
CA LYS A 216 6.90 9.61 -7.35
C LYS A 216 5.45 9.14 -7.32
N ILE A 217 4.47 10.06 -7.25
CA ILE A 217 3.07 9.72 -7.05
C ILE A 217 2.24 9.99 -8.30
N PHE A 218 2.27 11.23 -8.79
CA PHE A 218 1.57 11.67 -10.00
C PHE A 218 2.60 12.02 -11.07
N CYS A 219 3.21 10.98 -11.64
CA CYS A 219 4.31 11.10 -12.59
C CYS A 219 4.00 10.49 -13.97
N GLN A 220 2.71 10.21 -14.26
CA GLN A 220 2.29 9.73 -15.57
C GLN A 220 2.25 10.87 -16.59
N ASN A 221 2.37 10.53 -17.87
CA ASN A 221 2.32 11.53 -18.95
C ASN A 221 0.98 12.30 -19.03
N THR A 222 -0.07 11.80 -18.40
CA THR A 222 -1.40 12.41 -18.30
C THR A 222 -1.55 13.34 -17.12
N ASP A 223 -0.60 13.34 -16.17
CA ASP A 223 -0.67 14.16 -14.98
C ASP A 223 -0.13 15.57 -15.29
N GLU A 224 -0.91 16.59 -14.96
CA GLU A 224 -0.56 17.98 -15.18
C GLU A 224 -0.33 18.72 -13.86
N PHE A 225 0.71 19.53 -13.81
CA PHE A 225 0.93 20.48 -12.72
C PHE A 225 0.77 21.91 -13.20
N ARG A 226 -0.06 22.69 -12.51
CA ARG A 226 -0.33 24.09 -12.81
C ARG A 226 -0.10 24.98 -11.59
N LEU A 227 0.59 26.09 -11.81
CA LEU A 227 0.81 27.11 -10.79
C LEU A 227 -0.21 28.24 -10.96
N LEU A 228 -0.95 28.56 -9.89
CA LEU A 228 -1.82 29.71 -9.84
C LEU A 228 -1.04 30.91 -9.30
N SER A 229 -0.66 31.84 -10.19
CA SER A 229 0.22 32.97 -9.85
C SER A 229 -0.53 34.28 -9.50
N LYS A 230 -1.87 34.30 -9.62
CA LYS A 230 -2.66 35.50 -9.34
C LYS A 230 -3.53 35.33 -8.10
N SER A 231 -3.39 36.24 -7.13
CA SER A 231 -4.30 36.35 -6.00
C SER A 231 -5.45 37.31 -6.36
N TYR A 232 -6.70 36.89 -6.09
CA TYR A 232 -7.91 37.70 -6.25
C TYR A 232 -8.52 38.07 -4.90
N ARG A 233 -7.98 37.55 -3.79
CA ARG A 233 -8.53 37.80 -2.43
C ARG A 233 -7.90 38.98 -1.72
N ASN A 234 -6.63 39.29 -2.04
CA ASN A 234 -5.86 40.29 -1.34
C ASN A 234 -5.53 41.47 -2.25
N THR A 235 -5.36 42.66 -1.68
CA THR A 235 -4.80 43.82 -2.41
C THR A 235 -3.31 43.55 -2.71
N ILE A 236 -2.76 44.33 -3.66
CA ILE A 236 -1.34 44.21 -4.05
C ILE A 236 -0.43 44.45 -2.84
N GLU A 237 -0.75 45.47 -2.02
CA GLU A 237 0.04 45.86 -0.85
C GLU A 237 0.11 44.72 0.21
N ILE A 238 -1.03 44.06 0.44
CA ILE A 238 -1.11 42.92 1.36
C ILE A 238 -0.26 41.75 0.82
N SER A 239 -0.39 41.45 -0.47
CA SER A 239 0.34 40.38 -1.13
C SER A 239 1.87 40.65 -1.11
N GLU A 240 2.30 41.87 -1.39
CA GLU A 240 3.71 42.25 -1.32
C GLU A 240 4.27 42.21 0.11
N PHE A 241 3.47 42.61 1.10
CA PHE A 241 3.88 42.52 2.50
C PHE A 241 4.04 41.05 2.96
N ALA A 242 3.06 40.21 2.64
CA ALA A 242 3.10 38.78 2.92
C ALA A 242 4.28 38.11 2.23
N GLY A 243 4.54 38.42 0.95
CA GLY A 243 5.69 37.93 0.19
C GLY A 243 7.02 38.26 0.86
N ARG A 244 7.20 39.49 1.34
CA ARG A 244 8.41 39.92 2.08
C ARG A 244 8.62 39.14 3.39
N ILE A 245 7.53 38.79 4.09
CA ILE A 245 7.60 37.97 5.30
C ILE A 245 8.01 36.53 4.93
N LEU A 246 7.38 35.97 3.89
CA LEU A 246 7.65 34.63 3.40
C LEU A 246 9.11 34.49 2.95
N ASP A 247 9.63 35.41 2.16
CA ASP A 247 11.03 35.42 1.71
C ASP A 247 12.03 35.42 2.86
N ARG A 248 11.72 36.17 3.93
CA ARG A 248 12.56 36.20 5.14
C ARG A 248 12.47 34.90 5.93
N ALA A 249 11.26 34.35 6.08
CA ALA A 249 11.02 33.13 6.86
C ALA A 249 11.60 31.90 6.15
N SER A 250 11.46 31.83 4.83
CA SER A 250 11.86 30.70 4.00
C SER A 250 13.34 30.72 3.57
N ARG A 251 14.06 31.83 3.80
CA ARG A 251 15.41 32.05 3.28
C ARG A 251 15.55 31.74 1.78
N GLY A 252 14.52 31.99 1.00
CA GLY A 252 14.47 31.73 -0.44
C GLY A 252 14.15 30.29 -0.82
N THR A 253 13.65 29.47 0.10
CA THR A 253 13.26 28.08 -0.17
C THR A 253 12.02 27.98 -1.07
N TYR A 254 11.12 28.97 -0.98
CA TYR A 254 9.93 29.08 -1.83
C TYR A 254 10.18 30.13 -2.94
N LYS A 255 10.61 29.65 -4.09
CA LYS A 255 10.71 30.47 -5.31
C LYS A 255 9.81 29.91 -6.38
#